data_598302e34be30d4c15d8f9c9e626dc3f
#
_entry.id   598302e34be30d4c15d8f9c9e626dc3f
#
_cell.length_a   1.000
_cell.length_b   1.000
_cell.length_c   1.000
_cell.angle_alpha   90.00
_cell.angle_beta   90.00
_cell.angle_gamma   90.00
#
_symmetry.space_group_name_H-M   'P 1'
#
loop_
_entity.id
_entity.type
_entity.pdbx_description
1 polymer ?
#
loop_
_entity_poly.entity_id
_entity_poly.type
_entity_poly.pdbx_seq_one_letter_code
_entity_poly.pdbx_strand_id
1 'polypeptide(L)'
;MHESVSGPRAAPTSTAPLADAPQIEEIRVPLDPRARGRRTPDMAEVDADTQTALAAASSATSFSFKVLTVNIHKGFTFFNRKFILPELRNAVRSVGADVVFLQEVTGSNAKHSEKVANYPQAPHYEFLADTIWPQFAYGRNAVYTNGDHGNAIMSKFPIVRFENHDISINGPERRGLLHCELQVPGLSVNVHAVCVHLSLTEAHRTQQLRKLCELVHTAIPANAPVVVAGDFNDWRQRAGKQLAEGADLHEVFVQANGLPARTFPARMPLLRLDRIYVRNALGHAPVVLPSRPWSHLSDHAPLAAEIEL
;
A
#
# COMPACT_ATOMS: atom_id res chain seq x y z
N MET A 1 -27.27 56.69 -2.10
CA MET A 1 -25.83 56.87 -2.10
C MET A 1 -25.26 55.66 -2.75
N HIS A 2 -24.78 55.82 -3.99
CA HIS A 2 -24.17 54.76 -4.78
C HIS A 2 -22.66 54.72 -4.48
N GLU A 3 -22.11 53.60 -4.10
CA GLU A 3 -20.67 53.35 -4.21
C GLU A 3 -20.41 52.19 -5.17
N SER A 4 -19.72 52.54 -6.24
CA SER A 4 -19.24 51.68 -7.30
C SER A 4 -17.92 51.05 -6.88
N VAL A 5 -17.80 49.72 -6.90
CA VAL A 5 -16.51 48.99 -6.74
C VAL A 5 -16.03 48.53 -8.10
N SER A 6 -14.89 49.08 -8.48
CA SER A 6 -14.15 48.77 -9.70
C SER A 6 -13.49 47.38 -9.65
N GLY A 7 -13.61 46.58 -10.71
CA GLY A 7 -12.94 45.31 -10.90
C GLY A 7 -11.49 45.47 -11.37
N PRO A 8 -10.62 44.44 -11.18
CA PRO A 8 -9.22 44.52 -11.59
C PRO A 8 -9.01 44.26 -13.06
N ARG A 9 -8.03 45.00 -13.62
CA ARG A 9 -7.56 44.99 -15.00
C ARG A 9 -6.87 43.67 -15.37
N ALA A 10 -7.12 43.20 -16.60
CA ALA A 10 -6.39 42.16 -17.28
C ALA A 10 -4.95 42.54 -17.56
N ALA A 11 -4.01 41.62 -17.39
CA ALA A 11 -2.61 41.71 -17.77
C ALA A 11 -2.40 41.21 -19.23
N PRO A 12 -1.42 41.70 -19.97
CA PRO A 12 -1.24 41.41 -21.38
C PRO A 12 -0.58 40.03 -21.61
N THR A 13 -1.07 39.32 -22.62
CA THR A 13 -0.51 38.11 -23.20
C THR A 13 0.75 38.42 -23.98
N SER A 14 1.90 37.87 -23.56
CA SER A 14 3.15 37.86 -24.31
C SER A 14 3.27 36.52 -25.03
N THR A 15 3.18 36.53 -26.36
CA THR A 15 3.53 35.42 -27.24
C THR A 15 5.02 35.53 -27.62
N ALA A 16 5.83 34.57 -27.15
CA ALA A 16 7.18 34.34 -27.65
C ALA A 16 7.15 33.13 -28.61
N PRO A 17 7.94 33.13 -29.70
CA PRO A 17 7.93 32.07 -30.68
C PRO A 17 8.68 30.82 -30.21
N LEU A 18 8.15 29.64 -30.58
CA LEU A 18 8.76 28.32 -30.41
C LEU A 18 10.06 28.24 -31.20
N ALA A 19 11.16 27.86 -30.53
CA ALA A 19 12.44 27.52 -31.12
C ALA A 19 12.35 26.11 -31.76
N ASP A 20 12.99 26.01 -32.94
CA ASP A 20 13.05 24.80 -33.77
C ASP A 20 13.69 23.60 -33.06
N ALA A 21 13.07 22.45 -33.24
CA ALA A 21 13.61 21.16 -32.81
C ALA A 21 14.71 20.69 -33.79
N PRO A 22 15.81 20.08 -33.31
CA PRO A 22 16.86 19.58 -34.19
C PRO A 22 16.40 18.37 -35.00
N GLN A 23 16.65 18.40 -36.29
CA GLN A 23 16.44 17.30 -37.23
C GLN A 23 17.46 16.19 -36.97
N ILE A 24 16.96 14.94 -36.84
CA ILE A 24 17.82 13.74 -36.74
C ILE A 24 18.14 13.29 -38.16
N GLU A 25 19.43 13.41 -38.55
CA GLU A 25 19.96 12.84 -39.79
C GLU A 25 20.03 11.31 -39.69
N GLU A 26 19.32 10.62 -40.59
CA GLU A 26 19.45 9.17 -40.80
C GLU A 26 20.83 8.85 -41.39
N ILE A 27 21.71 8.22 -40.60
CA ILE A 27 22.98 7.68 -41.10
C ILE A 27 22.67 6.33 -41.79
N ARG A 28 22.66 6.36 -43.13
CA ARG A 28 22.63 5.14 -43.96
C ARG A 28 24.02 4.53 -44.01
N VAL A 29 24.20 3.35 -43.41
CA VAL A 29 25.43 2.53 -43.58
C VAL A 29 25.31 1.74 -44.89
N PRO A 30 26.30 1.79 -45.81
CA PRO A 30 26.26 0.99 -47.03
C PRO A 30 26.49 -0.49 -46.74
N LEU A 31 25.66 -1.37 -47.31
CA LEU A 31 25.86 -2.80 -47.31
C LEU A 31 26.96 -3.18 -48.29
N ASP A 32 28.05 -3.79 -47.78
CA ASP A 32 29.11 -4.39 -48.59
C ASP A 32 28.63 -5.76 -49.15
N PRO A 33 28.60 -5.94 -50.49
CA PRO A 33 28.12 -7.20 -51.11
C PRO A 33 29.08 -8.38 -51.06
N ARG A 34 30.24 -8.29 -50.36
CA ARG A 34 31.30 -9.31 -50.42
C ARG A 34 31.42 -10.23 -49.18
N ALA A 35 30.50 -10.12 -48.22
CA ALA A 35 30.53 -11.01 -47.04
C ALA A 35 29.74 -12.31 -47.28
N ARG A 36 30.11 -13.11 -48.27
CA ARG A 36 29.73 -14.54 -48.35
C ARG A 36 30.86 -15.39 -47.76
N GLY A 37 30.55 -16.10 -46.68
CA GLY A 37 31.35 -17.22 -46.19
C GLY A 37 32.14 -16.95 -44.90
N ARG A 38 31.45 -16.89 -43.75
CA ARG A 38 32.04 -17.31 -42.48
C ARG A 38 31.09 -18.28 -41.80
N ARG A 39 31.70 -19.45 -41.44
CA ARG A 39 31.06 -20.53 -40.68
C ARG A 39 30.50 -20.00 -39.37
N THR A 40 29.31 -20.50 -38.96
CA THR A 40 28.76 -20.33 -37.62
C THR A 40 29.81 -20.75 -36.58
N PRO A 41 30.11 -19.94 -35.56
CA PRO A 41 30.92 -20.36 -34.44
C PRO A 41 30.18 -21.45 -33.68
N ASP A 42 30.90 -22.53 -33.33
CA ASP A 42 30.49 -23.61 -32.48
C ASP A 42 30.06 -23.07 -31.11
N MET A 43 28.89 -23.50 -30.61
CA MET A 43 28.34 -23.14 -29.32
C MET A 43 29.01 -23.91 -28.18
N ALA A 44 30.32 -23.79 -28.04
CA ALA A 44 31.06 -24.42 -26.96
C ALA A 44 32.31 -23.58 -26.66
N GLU A 45 32.14 -22.56 -25.84
CA GLU A 45 33.09 -22.00 -24.88
C GLU A 45 32.57 -20.65 -24.42
N VAL A 46 31.61 -20.70 -23.51
CA VAL A 46 31.32 -19.52 -22.66
C VAL A 46 32.37 -19.61 -21.56
N ASP A 47 33.39 -18.73 -21.62
CA ASP A 47 34.50 -18.66 -20.67
C ASP A 47 33.97 -18.68 -19.22
N ALA A 48 34.69 -19.44 -18.39
CA ALA A 48 34.41 -19.54 -16.93
C ALA A 48 34.35 -18.17 -16.26
N ASP A 49 35.08 -17.20 -16.78
CA ASP A 49 35.03 -15.79 -16.32
C ASP A 49 33.69 -15.10 -16.62
N THR A 50 33.06 -15.40 -17.76
CA THR A 50 31.73 -14.91 -18.12
C THR A 50 30.64 -15.56 -17.26
N GLN A 51 30.77 -16.84 -16.92
CA GLN A 51 29.89 -17.55 -16.00
C GLN A 51 30.06 -17.04 -14.56
N THR A 52 31.29 -16.75 -14.14
CA THR A 52 31.59 -16.16 -12.84
C THR A 52 31.09 -14.73 -12.74
N ALA A 53 31.19 -13.94 -13.82
CA ALA A 53 30.63 -12.58 -13.89
C ALA A 53 29.09 -12.57 -13.91
N LEU A 54 28.45 -13.53 -14.60
CA LEU A 54 26.99 -13.71 -14.54
C LEU A 54 26.52 -14.23 -13.16
N ALA A 55 27.28 -15.10 -12.52
CA ALA A 55 27.01 -15.58 -11.16
C ALA A 55 27.23 -14.46 -10.11
N ALA A 56 28.24 -13.60 -10.31
CA ALA A 56 28.48 -12.44 -9.45
C ALA A 56 27.43 -11.32 -9.65
N ALA A 57 26.91 -11.15 -10.87
CA ALA A 57 25.78 -10.25 -11.14
C ALA A 57 24.43 -10.78 -10.60
N SER A 58 24.33 -12.10 -10.35
CA SER A 58 23.15 -12.76 -9.74
C SER A 58 23.14 -12.69 -8.20
N SER A 59 24.18 -12.19 -7.56
CA SER A 59 24.19 -11.91 -6.10
C SER A 59 23.78 -10.46 -5.80
N ALA A 60 22.79 -9.92 -6.50
CA ALA A 60 22.05 -8.78 -5.98
C ALA A 60 21.42 -9.26 -4.68
N THR A 61 21.91 -8.76 -3.54
CA THR A 61 21.33 -9.05 -2.23
C THR A 61 19.88 -8.61 -2.27
N SER A 62 18.95 -9.55 -2.45
CA SER A 62 17.53 -9.27 -2.40
C SER A 62 17.22 -8.70 -1.01
N PHE A 63 16.60 -7.55 -0.97
CA PHE A 63 16.16 -6.94 0.28
C PHE A 63 14.76 -7.43 0.62
N SER A 64 14.55 -7.95 1.81
CA SER A 64 13.22 -8.36 2.26
C SER A 64 12.80 -7.66 3.55
N PHE A 65 11.52 -7.42 3.70
CA PHE A 65 10.91 -6.86 4.90
C PHE A 65 9.54 -7.48 5.16
N LYS A 66 9.15 -7.53 6.42
CA LYS A 66 7.88 -8.12 6.84
C LYS A 66 6.78 -7.07 6.92
N VAL A 67 5.62 -7.40 6.34
CA VAL A 67 4.40 -6.58 6.44
C VAL A 67 3.34 -7.29 7.28
N LEU A 68 2.51 -6.49 7.95
CA LEU A 68 1.33 -6.92 8.71
C LEU A 68 0.15 -6.05 8.33
N THR A 69 -1.03 -6.63 8.10
CA THR A 69 -2.29 -5.87 8.01
C THR A 69 -3.32 -6.41 8.99
N VAL A 70 -4.03 -5.49 9.65
CA VAL A 70 -5.10 -5.83 10.58
C VAL A 70 -6.12 -4.69 10.71
N ASN A 71 -7.40 -5.01 10.58
CA ASN A 71 -8.49 -4.15 11.02
C ASN A 71 -8.60 -4.26 12.55
N ILE A 72 -8.39 -3.13 13.26
CA ILE A 72 -8.28 -3.13 14.73
C ILE A 72 -9.59 -2.83 15.46
N HIS A 73 -10.69 -2.72 14.73
CA HIS A 73 -12.02 -2.49 15.27
C HIS A 73 -12.04 -1.40 16.37
N LYS A 74 -11.40 -0.26 16.09
CA LYS A 74 -11.26 0.91 16.98
C LYS A 74 -10.67 0.61 18.36
N GLY A 75 -9.90 -0.49 18.48
CA GLY A 75 -9.30 -0.92 19.74
C GLY A 75 -10.25 -1.59 20.72
N PHE A 76 -11.39 -2.10 20.24
CA PHE A 76 -12.39 -2.82 21.04
C PHE A 76 -12.57 -4.26 20.55
N THR A 77 -13.02 -5.12 21.46
CA THR A 77 -13.47 -6.46 21.10
C THR A 77 -14.77 -6.40 20.27
N PHE A 78 -15.08 -7.52 19.60
CA PHE A 78 -16.34 -7.69 18.88
C PHE A 78 -17.55 -7.20 19.71
N PHE A 79 -18.46 -6.43 19.11
CA PHE A 79 -19.55 -5.68 19.74
C PHE A 79 -19.11 -4.56 20.70
N ASN A 80 -17.89 -4.05 20.62
CA ASN A 80 -17.37 -2.95 21.46
C ASN A 80 -17.49 -3.22 22.98
N ARG A 81 -17.37 -4.49 23.41
CA ARG A 81 -17.62 -4.89 24.80
C ARG A 81 -16.47 -4.55 25.74
N LYS A 82 -15.24 -4.63 25.26
CA LYS A 82 -14.04 -4.39 26.09
C LYS A 82 -13.04 -3.60 25.26
N PHE A 83 -12.44 -2.59 25.86
CA PHE A 83 -11.28 -1.89 25.32
C PHE A 83 -10.03 -2.77 25.47
N ILE A 84 -9.30 -3.01 24.37
CA ILE A 84 -8.20 -4.00 24.31
C ILE A 84 -6.98 -3.47 23.57
N LEU A 85 -6.89 -2.16 23.37
CA LEU A 85 -5.78 -1.57 22.62
C LEU A 85 -4.40 -1.89 23.22
N PRO A 86 -4.20 -1.94 24.57
CA PRO A 86 -2.93 -2.36 25.15
C PRO A 86 -2.53 -3.80 24.82
N GLU A 87 -3.51 -4.73 24.90
CA GLU A 87 -3.28 -6.13 24.51
C GLU A 87 -3.01 -6.26 23.01
N LEU A 88 -3.73 -5.49 22.19
CA LEU A 88 -3.52 -5.42 20.73
C LEU A 88 -2.12 -4.91 20.39
N ARG A 89 -1.64 -3.86 21.07
CA ARG A 89 -0.28 -3.34 20.92
C ARG A 89 0.75 -4.46 21.13
N ASN A 90 0.64 -5.21 22.20
CA ASN A 90 1.57 -6.29 22.51
C ASN A 90 1.53 -7.40 21.43
N ALA A 91 0.35 -7.73 20.93
CA ALA A 91 0.19 -8.72 19.85
C ALA A 91 0.81 -8.22 18.53
N VAL A 92 0.56 -6.98 18.13
CA VAL A 92 1.16 -6.38 16.92
C VAL A 92 2.69 -6.37 17.03
N ARG A 93 3.23 -5.99 18.20
CA ARG A 93 4.69 -6.01 18.47
C ARG A 93 5.29 -7.40 18.32
N SER A 94 4.61 -8.44 18.81
CA SER A 94 5.11 -9.82 18.76
C SER A 94 5.27 -10.39 17.35
N VAL A 95 4.60 -9.81 16.35
CA VAL A 95 4.74 -10.20 14.93
C VAL A 95 6.09 -9.80 14.35
N GLY A 96 6.69 -8.72 14.86
CA GLY A 96 7.98 -8.23 14.39
C GLY A 96 7.96 -7.61 13.00
N ALA A 97 6.80 -7.18 12.48
CA ALA A 97 6.68 -6.58 11.17
C ALA A 97 7.46 -5.25 11.07
N ASP A 98 7.95 -4.96 9.86
CA ASP A 98 8.66 -3.72 9.56
C ASP A 98 7.70 -2.61 9.14
N VAL A 99 6.63 -2.98 8.43
CA VAL A 99 5.54 -2.09 8.03
C VAL A 99 4.20 -2.70 8.45
N VAL A 100 3.35 -1.89 9.10
CA VAL A 100 2.05 -2.31 9.62
C VAL A 100 0.95 -1.44 9.04
N PHE A 101 -0.05 -2.07 8.43
CA PHE A 101 -1.23 -1.44 7.84
C PHE A 101 -2.42 -1.65 8.78
N LEU A 102 -3.00 -0.58 9.27
CA LEU A 102 -4.09 -0.62 10.25
C LEU A 102 -5.36 0.02 9.69
N GLN A 103 -6.49 -0.64 9.87
CA GLN A 103 -7.80 -0.12 9.53
C GLN A 103 -8.63 0.09 10.78
N GLU A 104 -9.64 0.95 10.71
CA GLU A 104 -10.48 1.39 11.83
C GLU A 104 -9.70 1.95 13.02
N VAL A 105 -8.67 2.72 12.75
CA VAL A 105 -7.85 3.36 13.78
C VAL A 105 -8.53 4.63 14.27
N THR A 106 -8.70 4.79 15.58
CA THR A 106 -9.21 6.02 16.20
C THR A 106 -8.09 7.06 16.29
N GLY A 107 -8.28 8.24 15.68
CA GLY A 107 -7.42 9.38 15.86
C GLY A 107 -7.68 10.05 17.20
N SER A 108 -8.90 10.52 17.40
CA SER A 108 -9.37 11.10 18.68
C SER A 108 -10.74 10.58 19.06
N ASN A 109 -11.06 10.54 20.34
CA ASN A 109 -12.41 10.26 20.83
C ASN A 109 -12.61 10.81 22.24
N ALA A 110 -13.12 12.04 22.35
CA ALA A 110 -13.33 12.72 23.61
C ALA A 110 -14.26 11.94 24.56
N LYS A 111 -15.31 11.32 24.02
CA LYS A 111 -16.26 10.54 24.81
C LYS A 111 -15.64 9.27 25.42
N HIS A 112 -14.75 8.60 24.67
CA HIS A 112 -14.08 7.39 25.19
C HIS A 112 -12.98 7.77 26.18
N SER A 113 -12.24 8.85 25.96
CA SER A 113 -11.22 9.32 26.89
C SER A 113 -11.75 9.63 28.29
N GLU A 114 -13.03 10.05 28.39
CA GLU A 114 -13.69 10.31 29.66
C GLU A 114 -14.27 9.04 30.33
N LYS A 115 -14.69 8.04 29.54
CA LYS A 115 -15.53 6.93 30.04
C LYS A 115 -14.81 5.60 30.11
N VAL A 116 -13.73 5.44 29.36
CA VAL A 116 -13.01 4.15 29.26
C VAL A 116 -11.75 4.21 30.13
N ALA A 117 -11.66 3.31 31.09
CA ALA A 117 -10.48 3.20 31.94
C ALA A 117 -9.24 2.86 31.10
N ASN A 118 -8.12 3.51 31.38
CA ASN A 118 -6.84 3.34 30.68
C ASN A 118 -6.90 3.68 29.17
N TYR A 119 -7.85 4.50 28.75
CA TYR A 119 -7.87 5.00 27.37
C TYR A 119 -6.64 5.90 27.15
N PRO A 120 -5.86 5.70 26.07
CA PRO A 120 -4.66 6.50 25.84
C PRO A 120 -5.02 7.97 25.57
N GLN A 121 -4.17 8.87 26.06
CA GLN A 121 -4.29 10.31 25.73
C GLN A 121 -3.80 10.58 24.30
N ALA A 122 -2.82 9.79 23.84
CA ALA A 122 -2.34 9.84 22.45
C ALA A 122 -3.32 9.15 21.49
N PRO A 123 -3.36 9.54 20.22
CA PRO A 123 -4.07 8.82 19.17
C PRO A 123 -3.67 7.33 19.15
N HIS A 124 -4.59 6.45 18.72
CA HIS A 124 -4.33 5.01 18.73
C HIS A 124 -3.12 4.61 17.87
N TYR A 125 -2.88 5.28 16.74
CA TYR A 125 -1.73 4.99 15.90
C TYR A 125 -0.40 5.34 16.57
N GLU A 126 -0.31 6.44 17.32
CA GLU A 126 0.88 6.79 18.12
C GLU A 126 1.08 5.79 19.26
N PHE A 127 0.02 5.46 20.00
CA PHE A 127 0.06 4.48 21.07
C PHE A 127 0.51 3.10 20.59
N LEU A 128 0.08 2.67 19.40
CA LEU A 128 0.48 1.39 18.82
C LEU A 128 1.90 1.42 18.27
N ALA A 129 2.32 2.53 17.65
CA ALA A 129 3.66 2.69 17.10
C ALA A 129 4.73 2.65 18.19
N ASP A 130 4.48 3.31 19.32
CA ASP A 130 5.36 3.36 20.49
C ASP A 130 6.83 3.66 20.06
N THR A 131 7.79 2.86 20.54
CA THR A 131 9.21 2.99 20.21
C THR A 131 9.67 2.07 19.07
N ILE A 132 8.80 1.19 18.58
CA ILE A 132 9.16 0.15 17.59
C ILE A 132 9.05 0.67 16.16
N TRP A 133 8.01 1.45 15.88
CA TRP A 133 7.81 2.09 14.59
C TRP A 133 7.96 3.60 14.74
N PRO A 134 9.19 4.12 14.55
CA PRO A 134 9.46 5.55 14.77
C PRO A 134 8.75 6.46 13.76
N GLN A 135 8.25 5.88 12.67
CA GLN A 135 7.53 6.57 11.63
C GLN A 135 6.09 6.05 11.55
N PHE A 136 5.14 6.97 11.44
CA PHE A 136 3.73 6.61 11.23
C PHE A 136 3.03 7.72 10.44
N ALA A 137 1.99 7.32 9.70
CA ALA A 137 1.07 8.20 9.00
C ALA A 137 -0.36 7.81 9.34
N TYR A 138 -1.25 8.81 9.40
CA TYR A 138 -2.67 8.61 9.68
C TYR A 138 -3.53 9.32 8.63
N GLY A 139 -4.41 8.56 7.99
CA GLY A 139 -5.40 9.04 7.05
C GLY A 139 -6.77 9.10 7.72
N ARG A 140 -7.19 10.32 8.09
CA ARG A 140 -8.48 10.57 8.72
C ARG A 140 -9.60 10.47 7.68
N ASN A 141 -10.46 9.46 7.79
CA ASN A 141 -11.52 9.20 6.83
C ASN A 141 -12.89 9.69 7.32
N ALA A 142 -13.30 9.31 8.51
CA ALA A 142 -14.59 9.70 9.09
C ALA A 142 -14.40 10.60 10.30
N VAL A 143 -15.09 11.74 10.29
CA VAL A 143 -15.07 12.73 11.36
C VAL A 143 -16.46 12.82 11.98
N TYR A 144 -16.53 12.78 13.31
CA TYR A 144 -17.75 12.88 14.12
C TYR A 144 -17.62 14.00 15.11
N THR A 145 -18.72 14.37 15.76
CA THR A 145 -18.73 15.40 16.79
C THR A 145 -17.72 15.14 17.92
N ASN A 146 -17.49 13.88 18.28
CA ASN A 146 -16.65 13.50 19.42
C ASN A 146 -15.32 12.86 19.03
N GLY A 147 -14.97 12.83 17.74
CA GLY A 147 -13.72 12.21 17.31
C GLY A 147 -13.68 11.84 15.85
N ASP A 148 -12.72 11.02 15.49
CA ASP A 148 -12.48 10.58 14.13
C ASP A 148 -11.89 9.16 14.08
N HIS A 149 -11.99 8.52 12.92
CA HIS A 149 -11.27 7.29 12.65
C HIS A 149 -10.84 7.19 11.17
N GLY A 150 -9.87 6.34 10.91
CA GLY A 150 -9.33 6.15 9.57
C GLY A 150 -8.37 4.98 9.46
N ASN A 151 -7.42 5.12 8.54
CA ASN A 151 -6.35 4.15 8.31
C ASN A 151 -5.03 4.68 8.88
N ALA A 152 -4.12 3.78 9.28
CA ALA A 152 -2.77 4.18 9.64
C ALA A 152 -1.74 3.21 9.03
N ILE A 153 -0.55 3.74 8.76
CA ILE A 153 0.64 2.96 8.43
C ILE A 153 1.69 3.29 9.48
N MET A 154 2.28 2.25 10.10
CA MET A 154 3.45 2.38 10.98
C MET A 154 4.63 1.73 10.28
N SER A 155 5.81 2.34 10.34
CA SER A 155 7.00 1.89 9.60
C SER A 155 8.28 2.02 10.42
N LYS A 156 9.17 1.03 10.29
CA LYS A 156 10.57 1.13 10.74
C LYS A 156 11.42 1.96 9.76
N PHE A 157 10.95 2.09 8.51
CA PHE A 157 11.60 2.90 7.48
C PHE A 157 11.09 4.34 7.51
N PRO A 158 11.90 5.33 7.13
CA PRO A 158 11.45 6.71 6.99
C PRO A 158 10.26 6.84 6.03
N ILE A 159 9.20 7.52 6.48
CA ILE A 159 8.08 7.94 5.63
C ILE A 159 8.43 9.33 5.11
N VAL A 160 8.87 9.42 3.86
CA VAL A 160 9.31 10.69 3.25
C VAL A 160 8.17 11.55 2.74
N ARG A 161 7.04 10.90 2.43
CA ARG A 161 5.79 11.56 2.02
C ARG A 161 4.61 10.66 2.34
N PHE A 162 3.47 11.28 2.66
CA PHE A 162 2.19 10.57 2.71
C PHE A 162 1.04 11.48 2.28
N GLU A 163 -0.01 10.84 1.79
CA GLU A 163 -1.26 11.50 1.38
C GLU A 163 -2.46 10.56 1.63
N ASN A 164 -3.57 11.11 2.08
CA ASN A 164 -4.81 10.37 2.26
C ASN A 164 -5.84 10.79 1.19
N HIS A 165 -6.09 9.92 0.22
CA HIS A 165 -7.01 10.17 -0.89
C HIS A 165 -8.43 9.77 -0.51
N ASP A 166 -9.36 10.71 -0.54
CA ASP A 166 -10.79 10.42 -0.29
C ASP A 166 -11.38 9.61 -1.46
N ILE A 167 -11.76 8.39 -1.14
CA ILE A 167 -12.43 7.49 -2.08
C ILE A 167 -13.90 7.23 -1.70
N SER A 168 -14.46 8.06 -0.82
CA SER A 168 -15.86 7.95 -0.44
C SER A 168 -16.76 8.05 -1.67
N ILE A 169 -17.77 7.20 -1.70
CA ILE A 169 -18.86 7.26 -2.67
C ILE A 169 -20.09 7.76 -1.93
N ASN A 170 -21.04 8.32 -2.61
CA ASN A 170 -22.24 8.91 -2.01
C ASN A 170 -22.79 8.08 -0.84
N GLY A 171 -23.05 8.76 0.31
CA GLY A 171 -23.57 8.13 1.52
C GLY A 171 -22.77 8.45 2.79
N PRO A 172 -23.13 7.84 3.92
CA PRO A 172 -22.54 8.12 5.22
C PRO A 172 -21.15 7.42 5.40
N GLU A 173 -20.86 6.42 4.59
CA GLU A 173 -19.63 5.64 4.68
C GLU A 173 -18.44 6.42 4.12
N ARG A 174 -17.47 6.76 4.98
CA ARG A 174 -16.27 7.48 4.60
C ARG A 174 -15.09 6.53 4.48
N ARG A 175 -14.39 6.61 3.35
CA ARG A 175 -13.26 5.73 3.01
C ARG A 175 -12.12 6.51 2.41
N GLY A 176 -10.87 6.06 2.67
CA GLY A 176 -9.67 6.68 2.12
C GLY A 176 -8.62 5.64 1.75
N LEU A 177 -7.74 6.03 0.83
CA LEU A 177 -6.49 5.33 0.55
C LEU A 177 -5.37 6.13 1.21
N LEU A 178 -4.76 5.59 2.25
CA LEU A 178 -3.57 6.19 2.85
C LEU A 178 -2.35 5.69 2.10
N HIS A 179 -1.74 6.56 1.31
CA HIS A 179 -0.54 6.30 0.52
C HIS A 179 0.69 6.89 1.22
N CYS A 180 1.73 6.09 1.41
CA CYS A 180 3.01 6.48 1.98
C CYS A 180 4.15 6.10 1.05
N GLU A 181 5.15 6.96 0.95
CA GLU A 181 6.44 6.68 0.31
C GLU A 181 7.47 6.35 1.39
N LEU A 182 8.01 5.14 1.33
CA LEU A 182 8.96 4.61 2.31
C LEU A 182 10.36 4.60 1.71
N GLN A 183 11.31 5.23 2.39
CA GLN A 183 12.72 5.16 2.02
C GLN A 183 13.35 3.91 2.64
N VAL A 184 13.48 2.86 1.83
CA VAL A 184 14.09 1.60 2.27
C VAL A 184 15.58 1.63 1.99
N PRO A 185 16.45 1.31 2.98
CA PRO A 185 17.90 1.32 2.80
C PRO A 185 18.36 0.42 1.65
N GLY A 186 19.29 0.90 0.83
CA GLY A 186 19.86 0.16 -0.30
C GLY A 186 19.05 0.22 -1.59
N LEU A 187 17.86 0.80 -1.60
CA LEU A 187 17.06 1.00 -2.80
C LEU A 187 17.25 2.41 -3.37
N SER A 188 17.31 2.50 -4.71
CA SER A 188 17.36 3.77 -5.44
C SER A 188 15.99 4.42 -5.64
N VAL A 189 14.91 3.67 -5.42
CA VAL A 189 13.52 4.13 -5.53
C VAL A 189 12.77 3.86 -4.23
N ASN A 190 11.82 4.72 -3.87
CA ASN A 190 11.00 4.52 -2.69
C ASN A 190 10.02 3.35 -2.89
N VAL A 191 9.72 2.64 -1.80
CA VAL A 191 8.63 1.67 -1.75
C VAL A 191 7.33 2.41 -1.46
N HIS A 192 6.29 2.16 -2.23
CA HIS A 192 4.98 2.76 -2.03
C HIS A 192 4.07 1.82 -1.26
N ALA A 193 3.63 2.25 -0.08
CA ALA A 193 2.71 1.52 0.79
C ALA A 193 1.33 2.18 0.76
N VAL A 194 0.28 1.42 0.45
CA VAL A 194 -1.10 1.92 0.40
C VAL A 194 -1.99 1.12 1.34
N CYS A 195 -2.49 1.76 2.40
CA CYS A 195 -3.46 1.16 3.32
C CYS A 195 -4.89 1.42 2.84
N VAL A 196 -5.68 0.36 2.71
CA VAL A 196 -7.06 0.42 2.23
C VAL A 196 -8.06 -0.06 3.26
N HIS A 197 -9.25 0.54 3.26
CA HIS A 197 -10.46 -0.01 3.87
C HIS A 197 -11.64 0.34 2.96
N LEU A 198 -12.11 -0.63 2.17
CA LEU A 198 -13.13 -0.42 1.15
C LEU A 198 -14.55 -0.58 1.71
N SER A 199 -15.54 -0.12 0.94
CA SER A 199 -16.94 -0.14 1.31
C SER A 199 -17.53 -1.55 1.32
N LEU A 200 -18.59 -1.73 2.14
CA LEU A 200 -19.34 -2.98 2.24
C LEU A 200 -20.14 -3.31 0.97
N THR A 201 -20.60 -2.28 0.23
CA THR A 201 -21.38 -2.48 -0.99
C THR A 201 -20.48 -2.69 -2.20
N GLU A 202 -20.81 -3.66 -3.06
CA GLU A 202 -20.01 -3.98 -4.22
C GLU A 202 -19.91 -2.86 -5.24
N ALA A 203 -21.01 -2.13 -5.48
CA ALA A 203 -21.01 -1.01 -6.40
C ALA A 203 -20.02 0.09 -6.00
N HIS A 204 -19.92 0.39 -4.70
CA HIS A 204 -18.95 1.34 -4.17
C HIS A 204 -17.53 0.77 -4.27
N ARG A 205 -17.31 -0.49 -3.87
CA ARG A 205 -15.99 -1.14 -4.00
C ARG A 205 -15.45 -1.10 -5.42
N THR A 206 -16.28 -1.41 -6.42
CA THR A 206 -15.85 -1.37 -7.83
C THR A 206 -15.34 0.01 -8.23
N GLN A 207 -16.01 1.08 -7.78
CA GLN A 207 -15.55 2.46 -8.03
C GLN A 207 -14.28 2.80 -7.24
N GLN A 208 -14.20 2.35 -5.99
CA GLN A 208 -13.02 2.56 -5.14
C GLN A 208 -11.79 1.82 -5.66
N LEU A 209 -11.96 0.62 -6.20
CA LEU A 209 -10.88 -0.12 -6.87
C LEU A 209 -10.39 0.59 -8.14
N ARG A 210 -11.27 1.26 -8.90
CA ARG A 210 -10.84 2.11 -10.03
C ARG A 210 -10.00 3.28 -9.57
N LYS A 211 -10.41 3.97 -8.48
CA LYS A 211 -9.62 5.05 -7.88
C LYS A 211 -8.27 4.55 -7.35
N LEU A 212 -8.20 3.33 -6.81
CA LEU A 212 -6.92 2.71 -6.43
C LEU A 212 -6.03 2.45 -7.65
N CYS A 213 -6.57 1.91 -8.75
CA CYS A 213 -5.82 1.74 -9.99
C CYS A 213 -5.33 3.10 -10.54
N GLU A 214 -6.19 4.13 -10.52
CA GLU A 214 -5.83 5.49 -10.93
C GLU A 214 -4.69 6.05 -10.07
N LEU A 215 -4.76 5.92 -8.74
CA LEU A 215 -3.67 6.32 -7.83
C LEU A 215 -2.36 5.64 -8.20
N VAL A 216 -2.39 4.31 -8.42
CA VAL A 216 -1.19 3.52 -8.75
C VAL A 216 -0.58 3.96 -10.09
N HIS A 217 -1.40 4.36 -11.07
CA HIS A 217 -0.90 4.83 -12.36
C HIS A 217 -0.42 6.27 -12.37
N THR A 218 -1.07 7.15 -11.61
CA THR A 218 -0.82 8.60 -11.71
C THR A 218 0.18 9.11 -10.68
N ALA A 219 0.22 8.50 -9.49
CA ALA A 219 1.03 8.97 -8.37
C ALA A 219 2.25 8.09 -8.07
N ILE A 220 2.33 6.86 -8.62
CA ILE A 220 3.40 5.93 -8.32
C ILE A 220 4.22 5.63 -9.58
N PRO A 221 5.56 5.83 -9.58
CA PRO A 221 6.42 5.50 -10.71
C PRO A 221 6.24 4.03 -11.16
N ALA A 222 6.29 3.80 -12.47
CA ALA A 222 6.03 2.46 -13.03
C ALA A 222 7.01 1.38 -12.53
N ASN A 223 8.26 1.78 -12.25
CA ASN A 223 9.32 0.90 -11.74
C ASN A 223 9.37 0.80 -10.21
N ALA A 224 8.55 1.57 -9.48
CA ALA A 224 8.58 1.54 -8.02
C ALA A 224 7.88 0.31 -7.46
N PRO A 225 8.43 -0.33 -6.40
CA PRO A 225 7.75 -1.37 -5.65
C PRO A 225 6.52 -0.82 -4.94
N VAL A 226 5.42 -1.58 -4.98
CA VAL A 226 4.16 -1.20 -4.33
C VAL A 226 3.67 -2.34 -3.46
N VAL A 227 3.23 -2.00 -2.25
CA VAL A 227 2.47 -2.88 -1.36
C VAL A 227 1.13 -2.23 -1.04
N VAL A 228 0.03 -2.88 -1.39
CA VAL A 228 -1.32 -2.46 -1.02
C VAL A 228 -1.89 -3.48 -0.05
N ALA A 229 -2.24 -3.06 1.16
CA ALA A 229 -2.77 -3.97 2.16
C ALA A 229 -3.93 -3.37 2.95
N GLY A 230 -4.84 -4.21 3.42
CA GLY A 230 -5.96 -3.80 4.24
C GLY A 230 -7.21 -4.62 4.08
N ASP A 231 -8.32 -4.05 4.55
CA ASP A 231 -9.66 -4.62 4.45
C ASP A 231 -10.32 -4.20 3.14
N PHE A 232 -10.39 -5.12 2.21
CA PHE A 232 -11.02 -4.91 0.91
C PHE A 232 -12.53 -5.14 0.92
N ASN A 233 -13.08 -5.73 1.99
CA ASN A 233 -14.48 -6.12 2.07
C ASN A 233 -14.97 -6.92 0.83
N ASP A 234 -14.02 -7.56 0.11
CA ASP A 234 -14.28 -8.25 -1.16
C ASP A 234 -14.66 -9.72 -0.96
N TRP A 235 -15.77 -9.95 -0.28
CA TRP A 235 -16.29 -11.30 -0.06
C TRP A 235 -16.67 -12.06 -1.35
N ARG A 236 -16.87 -11.34 -2.48
CA ARG A 236 -17.12 -11.92 -3.81
C ARG A 236 -15.86 -12.20 -4.62
N GLN A 237 -14.68 -11.83 -4.10
CA GLN A 237 -13.37 -12.08 -4.71
C GLN A 237 -13.23 -11.49 -6.14
N ARG A 238 -13.74 -10.28 -6.35
CA ARG A 238 -13.68 -9.58 -7.64
C ARG A 238 -12.51 -8.61 -7.76
N ALA A 239 -11.94 -8.18 -6.64
CA ALA A 239 -10.85 -7.21 -6.60
C ALA A 239 -9.60 -7.71 -7.34
N GLY A 240 -9.24 -8.99 -7.20
CA GLY A 240 -8.01 -9.54 -7.75
C GLY A 240 -7.89 -9.35 -9.25
N LYS A 241 -8.94 -9.68 -10.03
CA LYS A 241 -8.95 -9.48 -11.48
C LYS A 241 -8.82 -8.00 -11.85
N GLN A 242 -9.62 -7.14 -11.20
CA GLN A 242 -9.62 -5.70 -11.51
C GLN A 242 -8.27 -5.05 -11.21
N LEU A 243 -7.60 -5.45 -10.13
CA LEU A 243 -6.30 -4.90 -9.72
C LEU A 243 -5.15 -5.45 -10.56
N ALA A 244 -5.19 -6.72 -10.96
CA ALA A 244 -4.19 -7.30 -11.85
C ALA A 244 -4.26 -6.65 -13.25
N GLU A 245 -5.45 -6.53 -13.83
CA GLU A 245 -5.65 -5.92 -15.16
C GLU A 245 -5.47 -4.38 -15.14
N GLY A 246 -5.87 -3.72 -14.05
CA GLY A 246 -5.92 -2.27 -13.96
C GLY A 246 -4.72 -1.62 -13.28
N ALA A 247 -3.81 -2.33 -12.64
CA ALA A 247 -2.68 -1.74 -11.91
C ALA A 247 -1.48 -2.69 -11.74
N ASP A 248 -1.49 -3.85 -12.38
CA ASP A 248 -0.47 -4.90 -12.26
C ASP A 248 -0.19 -5.31 -10.79
N LEU A 249 -1.25 -5.31 -9.98
CA LEU A 249 -1.19 -5.67 -8.57
C LEU A 249 -1.60 -7.13 -8.39
N HIS A 250 -0.71 -7.93 -7.80
CA HIS A 250 -0.88 -9.36 -7.61
C HIS A 250 -1.06 -9.71 -6.14
N GLU A 251 -2.07 -10.53 -5.81
CA GLU A 251 -2.39 -10.89 -4.43
C GLU A 251 -1.48 -12.02 -3.93
N VAL A 252 -0.83 -11.76 -2.79
CA VAL A 252 0.26 -12.60 -2.25
C VAL A 252 -0.22 -14.01 -1.87
N PHE A 253 -1.40 -14.16 -1.24
CA PHE A 253 -1.95 -15.48 -0.89
C PHE A 253 -2.43 -16.24 -2.12
N VAL A 254 -2.93 -15.55 -3.14
CA VAL A 254 -3.32 -16.20 -4.41
C VAL A 254 -2.07 -16.73 -5.12
N GLN A 255 -0.98 -15.96 -5.16
CA GLN A 255 0.28 -16.42 -5.74
C GLN A 255 0.84 -17.65 -5.00
N ALA A 256 0.79 -17.64 -3.68
CA ALA A 256 1.35 -18.73 -2.87
C ALA A 256 0.43 -19.96 -2.77
N ASN A 257 -0.88 -19.76 -2.68
CA ASN A 257 -1.84 -20.82 -2.28
C ASN A 257 -3.00 -21.00 -3.27
N GLY A 258 -3.05 -20.23 -4.37
CA GLY A 258 -4.14 -20.28 -5.36
C GLY A 258 -5.43 -19.58 -4.96
N LEU A 259 -5.58 -19.19 -3.70
CA LEU A 259 -6.79 -18.56 -3.15
C LEU A 259 -6.43 -17.51 -2.10
N PRO A 260 -7.20 -16.40 -1.99
CA PRO A 260 -7.01 -15.43 -0.94
C PRO A 260 -7.28 -16.02 0.45
N ALA A 261 -6.68 -15.42 1.48
CA ALA A 261 -6.85 -15.84 2.87
C ALA A 261 -8.28 -15.66 3.38
N ARG A 262 -8.74 -16.55 4.26
CA ARG A 262 -9.96 -16.35 5.05
C ARG A 262 -9.61 -15.58 6.32
N THR A 263 -10.30 -14.47 6.59
CA THR A 263 -9.95 -13.57 7.69
C THR A 263 -11.11 -13.21 8.60
N PHE A 264 -12.36 -13.34 8.15
CA PHE A 264 -13.53 -12.92 8.91
C PHE A 264 -14.58 -14.04 9.05
N PRO A 265 -15.23 -14.16 10.23
CA PRO A 265 -14.86 -13.59 11.51
C PRO A 265 -13.62 -14.31 12.10
N ALA A 266 -12.74 -13.61 12.82
CA ALA A 266 -11.45 -14.14 13.27
C ALA A 266 -11.53 -15.46 14.07
N ARG A 267 -12.62 -15.71 14.78
CA ARG A 267 -12.82 -16.96 15.57
C ARG A 267 -13.07 -18.19 14.69
N MET A 268 -13.68 -18.01 13.52
CA MET A 268 -13.98 -19.07 12.55
C MET A 268 -13.98 -18.44 11.15
N PRO A 269 -12.81 -18.24 10.54
CA PRO A 269 -12.69 -17.49 9.30
C PRO A 269 -13.40 -18.16 8.12
N LEU A 270 -14.42 -17.50 7.59
CA LEU A 270 -15.22 -17.93 6.46
C LEU A 270 -15.07 -17.01 5.25
N LEU A 271 -15.08 -15.69 5.48
CA LEU A 271 -14.99 -14.68 4.44
C LEU A 271 -13.54 -14.25 4.22
N ARG A 272 -13.24 -13.86 2.99
CA ARG A 272 -11.93 -13.45 2.52
C ARG A 272 -11.93 -11.94 2.31
N LEU A 273 -11.79 -11.16 3.37
CA LEU A 273 -11.97 -9.70 3.34
C LEU A 273 -10.64 -8.95 3.24
N ASP A 274 -9.63 -9.40 4.00
CA ASP A 274 -8.33 -8.73 4.05
C ASP A 274 -7.38 -9.28 2.99
N ARG A 275 -6.52 -8.42 2.43
CA ARG A 275 -5.61 -8.75 1.32
C ARG A 275 -4.26 -8.06 1.48
N ILE A 276 -3.25 -8.64 0.82
CA ILE A 276 -1.94 -8.03 0.55
C ILE A 276 -1.67 -8.20 -0.94
N TYR A 277 -1.50 -7.08 -1.64
CA TYR A 277 -1.14 -7.04 -3.06
C TYR A 277 0.24 -6.43 -3.22
N VAL A 278 0.98 -6.87 -4.24
CA VAL A 278 2.30 -6.33 -4.59
C VAL A 278 2.39 -6.05 -6.09
N ARG A 279 3.24 -5.07 -6.45
CA ARG A 279 3.71 -4.77 -7.80
C ARG A 279 5.21 -4.48 -7.74
N ASN A 280 5.99 -4.95 -8.71
CA ASN A 280 7.46 -4.87 -8.74
C ASN A 280 8.10 -5.38 -7.43
N ALA A 281 7.51 -6.40 -6.83
CA ALA A 281 7.94 -7.07 -5.61
C ALA A 281 7.37 -8.49 -5.56
N LEU A 282 7.98 -9.37 -4.78
CA LEU A 282 7.49 -10.73 -4.55
C LEU A 282 7.01 -10.89 -3.10
N GLY A 283 5.87 -11.53 -2.92
CA GLY A 283 5.36 -11.87 -1.58
C GLY A 283 5.72 -13.31 -1.22
N HIS A 284 6.39 -13.49 -0.08
CA HIS A 284 6.81 -14.79 0.43
C HIS A 284 6.17 -15.11 1.79
N ALA A 285 6.08 -16.42 2.09
CA ALA A 285 5.63 -16.94 3.37
C ALA A 285 4.36 -16.25 3.93
N PRO A 286 3.28 -16.09 3.11
CA PRO A 286 2.08 -15.44 3.60
C PRO A 286 1.40 -16.29 4.67
N VAL A 287 1.01 -15.65 5.77
CA VAL A 287 0.42 -16.31 6.92
C VAL A 287 -0.81 -15.56 7.44
N VAL A 288 -1.89 -16.31 7.70
CA VAL A 288 -2.98 -15.85 8.55
C VAL A 288 -2.53 -16.10 9.99
N LEU A 289 -2.46 -15.05 10.81
CA LEU A 289 -1.99 -15.21 12.17
C LEU A 289 -2.93 -16.10 13.00
N PRO A 290 -2.40 -16.86 13.97
CA PRO A 290 -3.16 -17.88 14.69
C PRO A 290 -4.33 -17.29 15.45
N SER A 291 -5.40 -18.07 15.63
CA SER A 291 -6.63 -17.65 16.31
C SER A 291 -6.37 -16.99 17.67
N ARG A 292 -5.39 -17.47 18.45
CA ARG A 292 -4.99 -16.86 19.71
C ARG A 292 -3.64 -16.14 19.55
N PRO A 293 -3.53 -14.88 20.02
CA PRO A 293 -4.55 -14.12 20.77
C PRO A 293 -5.57 -13.37 19.88
N TRP A 294 -5.43 -13.37 18.56
CA TRP A 294 -6.06 -12.45 17.63
C TRP A 294 -7.60 -12.50 17.62
N SER A 295 -8.20 -13.69 17.74
CA SER A 295 -9.66 -13.83 17.78
C SER A 295 -10.34 -13.16 18.98
N HIS A 296 -9.55 -12.67 19.95
CA HIS A 296 -10.02 -11.89 21.10
C HIS A 296 -9.69 -10.41 20.96
N LEU A 297 -8.80 -10.05 20.01
CA LEU A 297 -8.29 -8.70 19.84
C LEU A 297 -8.89 -7.97 18.62
N SER A 298 -9.44 -8.73 17.68
CA SER A 298 -10.15 -8.19 16.52
C SER A 298 -11.19 -9.20 16.04
N ASP A 299 -12.17 -8.75 15.29
CA ASP A 299 -13.10 -9.60 14.52
C ASP A 299 -12.51 -10.01 13.17
N HIS A 300 -11.39 -9.43 12.76
CA HIS A 300 -10.57 -9.84 11.62
C HIS A 300 -9.31 -10.58 12.06
N ALA A 301 -8.98 -11.70 11.38
CA ALA A 301 -7.70 -12.37 11.53
C ALA A 301 -6.64 -11.60 10.72
N PRO A 302 -5.52 -11.20 11.35
CA PRO A 302 -4.49 -10.45 10.64
C PRO A 302 -3.75 -11.30 9.61
N LEU A 303 -3.24 -10.64 8.58
CA LEU A 303 -2.37 -11.21 7.57
C LEU A 303 -0.96 -10.65 7.68
N ALA A 304 0.04 -11.53 7.54
CA ALA A 304 1.43 -11.12 7.41
C ALA A 304 2.08 -11.81 6.21
N ALA A 305 3.10 -11.16 5.63
CA ALA A 305 3.92 -11.72 4.57
C ALA A 305 5.31 -11.08 4.59
N GLU A 306 6.28 -11.74 4.01
CA GLU A 306 7.58 -11.16 3.68
C GLU A 306 7.53 -10.64 2.25
N ILE A 307 8.03 -9.43 2.03
CA ILE A 307 8.08 -8.76 0.73
C ILE A 307 9.53 -8.67 0.32
N GLU A 308 9.87 -9.28 -0.80
CA GLU A 308 11.19 -9.27 -1.44
C GLU A 308 11.19 -8.27 -2.60
N LEU A 309 12.26 -7.46 -2.68
CA LEU A 309 12.46 -6.37 -3.65
C LEU A 309 13.67 -6.64 -4.54
#